data_d94ff7b7e4731e589025c28170ff76cd
#
_entry.id   d94ff7b7e4731e589025c28170ff76cd
#
_cell.length_a   1.000
_cell.length_b   1.000
_cell.length_c   1.000
_cell.angle_alpha   90.00
_cell.angle_beta   90.00
_cell.angle_gamma   90.00
#
_symmetry.space_group_name_H-M   'P 1'
#
loop_
_entity.id
_entity.type
_entity.pdbx_description
1 polymer ?
#
loop_
_entity_poly.entity_id
_entity_poly.type
_entity_poly.pdbx_seq_one_letter_code
_entity_poly.pdbx_strand_id
1 'polypeptide(L)'
;MSAAVIVPMAEAHLSALAELEAQCFSSPWSEEALREELGNPCAHFLTALCDGEVAGYLGCHHIGDEGFVTNIAVFPAFRRRGIARALVEAALAEPIASLSLEVRVSNDAAIALYESLGFVNMGRRPRFYSHPTEDAFIYSYYRS
;
A
#
# COMPACT_ATOMS: atom_id res chain seq x y z
N MET A 1 -21.47 10.19 -3.16
CA MET A 1 -20.30 9.68 -2.45
C MET A 1 -19.07 10.45 -2.87
N SER A 2 -18.31 10.92 -1.89
CA SER A 2 -17.10 11.69 -2.19
C SER A 2 -15.99 10.78 -2.68
N ALA A 3 -15.24 11.23 -3.66
CA ALA A 3 -14.03 10.55 -4.08
C ALA A 3 -12.96 10.73 -3.01
N ALA A 4 -12.04 9.77 -2.93
CA ALA A 4 -10.91 9.90 -2.03
C ALA A 4 -9.92 10.93 -2.57
N VAL A 5 -9.34 11.69 -1.66
CA VAL A 5 -8.22 12.58 -1.94
C VAL A 5 -6.96 11.91 -1.44
N ILE A 6 -5.96 11.78 -2.30
CA ILE A 6 -4.70 11.15 -1.93
C ILE A 6 -3.69 12.24 -1.60
N VAL A 7 -3.15 12.18 -0.38
CA VAL A 7 -2.20 13.18 0.12
C VAL A 7 -0.99 12.47 0.73
N PRO A 8 0.16 13.15 0.85
CA PRO A 8 1.30 12.58 1.58
C PRO A 8 0.90 12.29 3.03
N MET A 9 1.43 11.20 3.59
CA MET A 9 1.19 10.87 4.99
C MET A 9 1.72 11.98 5.89
N ALA A 10 0.91 12.38 6.89
CA ALA A 10 1.25 13.44 7.82
C ALA A 10 1.02 12.99 9.26
N GLU A 11 1.56 13.74 10.22
CA GLU A 11 1.44 13.43 11.65
C GLU A 11 -0.03 13.23 12.07
N ALA A 12 -0.93 14.03 11.55
CA ALA A 12 -2.35 13.93 11.88
C ALA A 12 -3.00 12.60 11.47
N HIS A 13 -2.37 11.84 10.57
CA HIS A 13 -2.91 10.56 10.08
C HIS A 13 -2.44 9.36 10.89
N LEU A 14 -1.36 9.50 11.67
CA LEU A 14 -0.64 8.34 12.23
C LEU A 14 -1.47 7.48 13.16
N SER A 15 -2.27 8.10 14.03
CA SER A 15 -3.11 7.35 14.98
C SER A 15 -4.10 6.44 14.25
N ALA A 16 -4.79 6.99 13.25
CA ALA A 16 -5.75 6.21 12.46
C ALA A 16 -5.06 5.11 11.65
N LEU A 17 -3.88 5.40 11.11
CA LEU A 17 -3.14 4.41 10.32
C LEU A 17 -2.60 3.27 11.18
N ALA A 18 -2.16 3.56 12.41
CA ALA A 18 -1.74 2.51 13.33
C ALA A 18 -2.92 1.60 13.69
N GLU A 19 -4.11 2.18 13.87
CA GLU A 19 -5.33 1.40 14.11
C GLU A 19 -5.68 0.53 12.91
N LEU A 20 -5.57 1.09 11.70
CA LEU A 20 -5.82 0.35 10.46
C LEU A 20 -4.85 -0.84 10.33
N GLU A 21 -3.57 -0.62 10.61
CA GLU A 21 -2.56 -1.68 10.59
C GLU A 21 -2.93 -2.81 11.56
N ALA A 22 -3.35 -2.46 12.77
CA ALA A 22 -3.74 -3.44 13.78
C ALA A 22 -4.95 -4.27 13.34
N GLN A 23 -5.85 -3.68 12.58
CA GLN A 23 -7.04 -4.39 12.08
C GLN A 23 -6.72 -5.31 10.90
N CYS A 24 -5.75 -4.95 10.06
CA CYS A 24 -5.54 -5.60 8.78
C CYS A 24 -4.37 -6.58 8.74
N PHE A 25 -3.40 -6.45 9.63
CA PHE A 25 -2.16 -7.22 9.53
C PHE A 25 -1.83 -7.94 10.83
N SER A 26 -1.24 -9.13 10.70
CA SER A 26 -0.82 -9.93 11.87
C SER A 26 0.44 -9.36 12.53
N SER A 27 1.25 -8.61 11.77
CA SER A 27 2.44 -7.92 12.28
C SER A 27 2.33 -6.45 11.95
N PRO A 28 1.46 -5.72 12.65
CA PRO A 28 1.16 -4.33 12.27
C PRO A 28 2.30 -3.38 12.59
N TRP A 29 2.44 -2.34 11.78
CA TRP A 29 3.32 -1.22 12.08
C TRP A 29 2.71 -0.42 13.24
N SER A 30 3.56 -0.03 14.19
CA SER A 30 3.14 0.84 15.28
C SER A 30 3.05 2.29 14.80
N GLU A 31 2.38 3.13 15.59
CA GLU A 31 2.32 4.56 15.32
C GLU A 31 3.73 5.16 15.28
N GLU A 32 4.61 4.72 16.19
CA GLU A 32 6.00 5.17 16.24
C GLU A 32 6.77 4.80 14.96
N ALA A 33 6.61 3.57 14.49
CA ALA A 33 7.27 3.12 13.27
C ALA A 33 6.81 3.94 12.06
N LEU A 34 5.52 4.25 12.00
CA LEU A 34 4.98 5.11 10.93
C LEU A 34 5.53 6.53 11.05
N ARG A 35 5.66 7.04 12.27
CA ARG A 35 6.22 8.39 12.51
C ARG A 35 7.64 8.50 12.01
N GLU A 36 8.44 7.45 12.20
CA GLU A 36 9.82 7.43 11.73
C GLU A 36 9.90 7.59 10.21
N GLU A 37 8.90 7.09 9.49
CA GLU A 37 8.86 7.20 8.02
C GLU A 37 8.67 8.64 7.56
N LEU A 38 8.11 9.51 8.40
CA LEU A 38 7.98 10.93 8.03
C LEU A 38 9.35 11.60 7.85
N GLY A 39 10.37 11.11 8.53
CA GLY A 39 11.74 11.61 8.41
C GLY A 39 12.62 10.81 7.46
N ASN A 40 12.10 9.77 6.84
CA ASN A 40 12.88 8.92 5.94
C ASN A 40 12.83 9.48 4.52
N PRO A 41 13.97 9.93 3.95
CA PRO A 41 13.98 10.52 2.61
C PRO A 41 13.59 9.53 1.51
N CYS A 42 13.68 8.22 1.75
CA CYS A 42 13.28 7.20 0.79
C CYS A 42 11.79 6.85 0.88
N ALA A 43 11.10 7.32 1.91
CA ALA A 43 9.69 6.98 2.12
C ALA A 43 8.76 7.91 1.33
N HIS A 44 7.80 7.32 0.65
CA HIS A 44 6.76 8.02 -0.11
C HIS A 44 5.42 7.42 0.28
N PHE A 45 5.02 7.64 1.53
CA PHE A 45 3.78 7.11 2.08
C PHE A 45 2.63 8.04 1.73
N LEU A 46 1.50 7.46 1.34
CA LEU A 46 0.31 8.19 0.87
C LEU A 46 -0.89 7.82 1.73
N THR A 47 -1.70 8.82 2.08
CA THR A 47 -2.93 8.62 2.82
C THR A 47 -4.12 8.98 1.93
N ALA A 48 -5.17 8.16 1.97
CA ALA A 48 -6.43 8.44 1.30
C ALA A 48 -7.40 9.03 2.32
N LEU A 49 -7.97 10.19 1.99
CA LEU A 49 -8.93 10.88 2.84
C LEU A 49 -10.28 10.94 2.13
N CYS A 50 -11.35 10.58 2.85
CA CYS A 50 -12.73 10.74 2.38
C CYS A 50 -13.41 11.71 3.33
N ASP A 51 -13.81 12.87 2.83
CA ASP A 51 -14.41 13.94 3.65
C ASP A 51 -13.57 14.27 4.89
N GLY A 52 -12.24 14.31 4.72
CA GLY A 52 -11.31 14.60 5.79
C GLY A 52 -10.98 13.44 6.72
N GLU A 53 -11.64 12.31 6.54
CA GLU A 53 -11.43 11.11 7.38
C GLU A 53 -10.44 10.15 6.71
N VAL A 54 -9.53 9.58 7.50
CA VAL A 54 -8.57 8.60 6.97
C VAL A 54 -9.31 7.34 6.54
N ALA A 55 -9.23 7.03 5.25
CA ALA A 55 -9.90 5.86 4.67
C ALA A 55 -8.94 4.71 4.42
N GLY A 56 -7.68 5.01 4.16
CA GLY A 56 -6.67 4.00 3.87
C GLY A 56 -5.31 4.62 3.60
N TYR A 57 -4.32 3.78 3.29
CA TYR A 57 -2.99 4.28 2.99
C TYR A 57 -2.18 3.28 2.17
N LEU A 58 -1.10 3.78 1.60
CA LEU A 58 -0.10 2.97 0.91
C LEU A 58 1.27 3.42 1.37
N GLY A 59 2.08 2.48 1.85
CA GLY A 59 3.48 2.73 2.17
C GLY A 59 4.36 2.34 1.00
N CYS A 60 5.31 3.18 0.65
CA CYS A 60 6.21 2.93 -0.47
C CYS A 60 7.60 3.48 -0.14
N HIS A 61 8.63 2.70 -0.47
CA HIS A 61 10.00 3.16 -0.39
C HIS A 61 10.57 3.26 -1.80
N HIS A 62 11.34 4.32 -2.06
CA HIS A 62 12.04 4.50 -3.34
C HIS A 62 13.52 4.25 -3.13
N ILE A 63 14.11 3.38 -3.95
CA ILE A 63 15.54 3.11 -3.99
C ILE A 63 15.96 3.41 -5.42
N GLY A 64 16.66 4.54 -5.62
CA GLY A 64 16.92 5.04 -6.96
C GLY A 64 15.61 5.35 -7.67
N ASP A 65 15.39 4.79 -8.85
CA ASP A 65 14.15 4.95 -9.61
C ASP A 65 13.19 3.77 -9.44
N GLU A 66 13.42 2.89 -8.46
CA GLU A 66 12.56 1.75 -8.18
C GLU A 66 11.73 2.00 -6.94
N GLY A 67 10.42 1.78 -7.03
CA GLY A 67 9.52 1.86 -5.90
C GLY A 67 9.14 0.48 -5.37
N PHE A 68 9.00 0.37 -4.06
CA PHE A 68 8.61 -0.88 -3.39
C PHE A 68 7.48 -0.58 -2.42
N VAL A 69 6.30 -1.15 -2.67
CA VAL A 69 5.16 -1.00 -1.77
C VAL A 69 5.40 -1.87 -0.54
N THR A 70 5.36 -1.25 0.63
CA THR A 70 5.53 -1.98 1.90
C THR A 70 4.19 -2.49 2.40
N ASN A 71 3.17 -1.64 2.38
CA ASN A 71 1.83 -1.96 2.89
C ASN A 71 0.79 -1.21 2.09
N ILE A 72 -0.40 -1.79 1.96
CA ILE A 72 -1.57 -1.08 1.45
C ILE A 72 -2.78 -1.61 2.21
N ALA A 73 -3.61 -0.72 2.72
CA ALA A 73 -4.79 -1.10 3.49
C ALA A 73 -5.87 -0.02 3.40
N VAL A 74 -7.12 -0.47 3.46
CA VAL A 74 -8.30 0.39 3.43
C VAL A 74 -9.22 -0.05 4.57
N PHE A 75 -9.72 0.91 5.36
CA PHE A 75 -10.69 0.60 6.42
C PHE A 75 -11.93 -0.08 5.84
N PRO A 76 -12.51 -1.07 6.53
CA PRO A 76 -13.67 -1.80 6.01
C PRO A 76 -14.83 -0.91 5.56
N ALA A 77 -15.08 0.20 6.28
CA ALA A 77 -16.17 1.11 5.94
C ALA A 77 -15.99 1.80 4.60
N PHE A 78 -14.76 1.84 4.08
CA PHE A 78 -14.43 2.54 2.84
C PHE A 78 -14.08 1.59 1.69
N ARG A 79 -14.21 0.29 1.89
CA ARG A 79 -13.89 -0.70 0.85
C ARG A 79 -14.91 -0.65 -0.30
N ARG A 80 -14.52 -1.16 -1.46
CA ARG A 80 -15.33 -1.19 -2.69
C ARG A 80 -15.66 0.19 -3.24
N ARG A 81 -14.80 1.18 -2.97
CA ARG A 81 -14.95 2.55 -3.49
C ARG A 81 -13.79 2.96 -4.40
N GLY A 82 -12.94 1.99 -4.79
CA GLY A 82 -11.79 2.28 -5.65
C GLY A 82 -10.63 2.98 -4.96
N ILE A 83 -10.57 2.96 -3.63
CA ILE A 83 -9.53 3.66 -2.87
C ILE A 83 -8.18 2.99 -3.03
N ALA A 84 -8.12 1.65 -2.97
CA ALA A 84 -6.86 0.93 -3.20
C ALA A 84 -6.31 1.22 -4.59
N ARG A 85 -7.18 1.26 -5.61
CA ARG A 85 -6.78 1.62 -6.97
C ARG A 85 -6.21 3.05 -7.02
N ALA A 86 -6.89 3.99 -6.38
CA ALA A 86 -6.46 5.39 -6.36
C ALA A 86 -5.09 5.53 -5.69
N LEU A 87 -4.85 4.79 -4.62
CA LEU A 87 -3.55 4.79 -3.93
C LEU A 87 -2.44 4.26 -4.82
N VAL A 88 -2.68 3.13 -5.50
CA VAL A 88 -1.68 2.54 -6.40
C VAL A 88 -1.43 3.46 -7.58
N GLU A 89 -2.49 4.05 -8.17
CA GLU A 89 -2.33 4.99 -9.27
C GLU A 89 -1.51 6.21 -8.85
N ALA A 90 -1.72 6.71 -7.63
CA ALA A 90 -0.93 7.83 -7.10
C ALA A 90 0.55 7.43 -6.94
N ALA A 91 0.82 6.21 -6.48
CA ALA A 91 2.18 5.71 -6.38
C ALA A 91 2.84 5.58 -7.76
N LEU A 92 2.08 5.14 -8.77
CA LEU A 92 2.58 5.03 -10.14
C LEU A 92 2.82 6.39 -10.79
N ALA A 93 2.19 7.46 -10.28
CA ALA A 93 2.40 8.81 -10.80
C ALA A 93 3.74 9.41 -10.36
N GLU A 94 4.41 8.81 -9.37
CA GLU A 94 5.73 9.26 -8.94
C GLU A 94 6.79 8.98 -10.03
N PRO A 95 7.92 9.73 -10.03
CA PRO A 95 8.95 9.55 -11.05
C PRO A 95 9.81 8.31 -10.82
N ILE A 96 9.21 7.16 -10.95
CA ILE A 96 9.87 5.86 -10.79
C ILE A 96 9.79 5.06 -12.08
N ALA A 97 10.79 4.22 -12.32
CA ALA A 97 10.82 3.35 -13.50
C ALA A 97 10.04 2.05 -13.26
N SER A 98 9.93 1.65 -11.99
CA SER A 98 9.21 0.42 -11.64
C SER A 98 8.56 0.54 -10.26
N LEU A 99 7.50 -0.23 -10.05
CA LEU A 99 6.86 -0.38 -8.75
C LEU A 99 6.61 -1.85 -8.50
N SER A 100 7.10 -2.36 -7.38
CA SER A 100 6.99 -3.78 -7.03
C SER A 100 6.31 -3.95 -5.68
N LEU A 101 5.67 -5.10 -5.49
CA LEU A 101 4.98 -5.42 -4.25
C LEU A 101 4.88 -6.94 -4.08
N GLU A 102 4.64 -7.36 -2.84
CA GLU A 102 4.26 -8.74 -2.53
C GLU A 102 2.78 -8.77 -2.18
N VAL A 103 2.11 -9.88 -2.51
CA VAL A 103 0.70 -10.10 -2.20
C VAL A 103 0.49 -11.57 -1.85
N ARG A 104 -0.36 -11.84 -0.84
CA ARG A 104 -0.71 -13.23 -0.50
C ARG A 104 -1.29 -13.93 -1.72
N VAL A 105 -0.87 -15.18 -1.96
CA VAL A 105 -1.35 -15.93 -3.14
C VAL A 105 -2.86 -16.14 -3.10
N SER A 106 -3.49 -16.06 -1.93
CA SER A 106 -4.94 -16.20 -1.77
C SER A 106 -5.72 -14.90 -1.94
N ASN A 107 -5.04 -13.77 -2.04
CA ASN A 107 -5.70 -12.46 -2.09
C ASN A 107 -6.14 -12.13 -3.53
N ASP A 108 -7.20 -12.81 -3.99
CA ASP A 108 -7.66 -12.71 -5.36
C ASP A 108 -8.08 -11.30 -5.76
N ALA A 109 -8.70 -10.55 -4.83
CA ALA A 109 -9.15 -9.19 -5.12
C ALA A 109 -7.98 -8.25 -5.39
N ALA A 110 -6.92 -8.34 -4.56
CA ALA A 110 -5.73 -7.51 -4.75
C ALA A 110 -4.99 -7.90 -6.03
N ILE A 111 -4.87 -9.20 -6.29
CA ILE A 111 -4.21 -9.70 -7.51
C ILE A 111 -4.93 -9.18 -8.75
N ALA A 112 -6.27 -9.24 -8.75
CA ALA A 112 -7.07 -8.73 -9.88
C ALA A 112 -6.85 -7.23 -10.07
N LEU A 113 -6.77 -6.47 -8.98
CA LEU A 113 -6.51 -5.03 -9.04
C LEU A 113 -5.15 -4.76 -9.69
N TYR A 114 -4.09 -5.41 -9.20
CA TYR A 114 -2.74 -5.17 -9.72
C TYR A 114 -2.64 -5.57 -11.18
N GLU A 115 -3.19 -6.71 -11.56
CA GLU A 115 -3.19 -7.15 -12.96
C GLU A 115 -3.96 -6.17 -13.85
N SER A 116 -5.08 -5.63 -13.37
CA SER A 116 -5.85 -4.64 -14.13
C SER A 116 -5.09 -3.34 -14.36
N LEU A 117 -4.11 -3.03 -13.50
CA LEU A 117 -3.28 -1.85 -13.62
C LEU A 117 -2.00 -2.09 -14.42
N GLY A 118 -1.78 -3.30 -14.90
CA GLY A 118 -0.63 -3.63 -15.72
C GLY A 118 0.53 -4.26 -14.98
N PHE A 119 0.36 -4.62 -13.71
CA PHE A 119 1.39 -5.36 -12.98
C PHE A 119 1.46 -6.80 -13.49
N VAL A 120 2.66 -7.35 -13.47
CA VAL A 120 2.94 -8.69 -13.97
C VAL A 120 3.54 -9.53 -12.83
N ASN A 121 3.12 -10.79 -12.75
CA ASN A 121 3.67 -11.72 -11.77
C ASN A 121 5.12 -12.05 -12.14
N MET A 122 6.04 -11.70 -11.24
CA MET A 122 7.49 -11.89 -11.44
C MET A 122 8.04 -13.09 -10.69
N GLY A 123 7.23 -13.70 -9.83
CA GLY A 123 7.70 -14.83 -9.07
C GLY A 123 6.90 -15.08 -7.81
N ARG A 124 7.42 -15.98 -6.97
CA ARG A 124 6.75 -16.43 -5.77
C ARG A 124 7.78 -16.59 -4.64
N ARG A 125 7.46 -16.05 -3.47
CA ARG A 125 8.28 -16.22 -2.25
C ARG A 125 7.60 -17.21 -1.33
N PRO A 126 8.17 -18.41 -1.11
CA PRO A 126 7.57 -19.40 -0.20
C PRO A 126 7.56 -18.89 1.24
N ARG A 127 6.45 -19.10 1.92
CA ARG A 127 6.28 -18.79 3.35
C ARG A 127 6.70 -17.36 3.72
N PHE A 128 6.36 -16.41 2.86
CA PHE A 128 6.69 -15.01 3.10
C PHE A 128 5.87 -14.41 4.24
N TYR A 129 4.59 -14.78 4.33
CA TYR A 129 3.69 -14.31 5.37
C TYR A 129 3.58 -15.32 6.52
N SER A 130 3.21 -14.81 7.70
CA SER A 130 2.90 -15.63 8.87
C SER A 130 1.52 -15.28 9.41
N HIS A 131 0.91 -16.18 10.20
CA HIS A 131 -0.38 -16.01 10.87
C HIS A 131 -1.52 -15.63 9.90
N PRO A 132 -1.89 -16.46 8.92
CA PRO A 132 -1.35 -17.79 8.63
C PRO A 132 -0.10 -17.74 7.75
N THR A 133 0.67 -18.81 7.79
CA THR A 133 1.81 -18.96 6.88
C THR A 133 1.29 -19.11 5.47
N GLU A 134 1.80 -18.30 4.58
CA GLU A 134 1.35 -18.28 3.19
C GLU A 134 2.45 -17.74 2.29
N ASP A 135 2.48 -18.23 1.05
CA ASP A 135 3.40 -17.73 0.04
C ASP A 135 2.94 -16.34 -0.44
N ALA A 136 3.89 -15.58 -0.98
CA ALA A 136 3.60 -14.32 -1.66
C ALA A 136 3.88 -14.46 -3.14
N PHE A 137 3.04 -13.85 -3.98
CA PHE A 137 3.42 -13.53 -5.34
C PHE A 137 4.13 -12.18 -5.34
N ILE A 138 5.10 -12.02 -6.24
CA ILE A 138 5.77 -10.75 -6.48
C ILE A 138 5.18 -10.17 -7.77
N TYR A 139 4.59 -8.98 -7.67
CA TYR A 139 4.04 -8.28 -8.82
C TYR A 139 4.83 -7.01 -9.06
N SER A 140 5.14 -6.74 -10.32
CA SER A 140 5.89 -5.54 -10.69
C SER A 140 5.24 -4.85 -11.89
N TYR A 141 5.30 -3.52 -11.86
CA TYR A 141 4.92 -2.67 -12.98
C TYR A 141 6.19 -1.98 -13.49
N TYR A 142 6.44 -2.07 -14.76
CA TYR A 142 7.58 -1.42 -15.40
C TYR A 142 7.09 -0.34 -16.35
N ARG A 143 7.63 0.86 -16.19
CA ARG A 143 7.30 1.96 -17.08
C ARG A 143 8.11 1.82 -18.38
N SER A 144 7.43 1.95 -19.49
CA SER A 144 8.09 1.85 -20.81
C SER A 144 8.72 3.18 -21.22
#